data_6630e64bf1ceef8b6fa913e718c1a6ac
#
_entry.id   6630e64bf1ceef8b6fa913e718c1a6ac
#
_cell.length_a   1.000
_cell.length_b   1.000
_cell.length_c   1.000
_cell.angle_alpha   90.00
_cell.angle_beta   90.00
_cell.angle_gamma   90.00
#
_symmetry.space_group_name_H-M   'P 1'
#
loop_
_entity.id
_entity.type
_entity.pdbx_description
1 polymer ?
#
loop_
_entity_poly.entity_id
_entity_poly.type
_entity_poly.pdbx_seq_one_letter_code
_entity_poly.pdbx_strand_id
1 'polypeptide(L)'
;MKYVCPLIAVEDIQKSRKFYEDVLKQEVEMDHGANVAFKGGFAIHDAAHYQGLLGESYPIDIRVKKNFLELYFESEDLNRLQEKLDSINTKFLHRIQEQPWGQRVMRFYDPDGYIIEVGEPLEFVVRRFAQEGFSPEEVSQKSSLPLEFVETVLDQK
;
A
#
# COMPACT_ATOMS: atom_id res chain seq x y z
N MET A 1 -5.69 -24.11 10.61
CA MET A 1 -6.14 -23.18 9.55
C MET A 1 -4.95 -22.34 9.11
N LYS A 2 -4.86 -21.99 7.82
CA LYS A 2 -3.82 -21.12 7.26
C LYS A 2 -4.52 -19.85 6.75
N TYR A 3 -4.10 -18.67 7.21
CA TYR A 3 -4.49 -17.41 6.59
C TYR A 3 -3.84 -17.30 5.20
N VAL A 4 -4.57 -16.80 4.21
CA VAL A 4 -4.07 -16.67 2.83
C VAL A 4 -3.86 -15.20 2.48
N CYS A 5 -4.95 -14.41 2.36
CA CYS A 5 -4.87 -13.01 2.01
C CYS A 5 -6.20 -12.28 2.33
N PRO A 6 -6.19 -10.94 2.44
CA PRO A 6 -7.42 -10.17 2.38
C PRO A 6 -7.97 -10.17 0.96
N LEU A 7 -9.30 -10.06 0.85
CA LEU A 7 -10.01 -9.88 -0.41
C LEU A 7 -10.80 -8.58 -0.33
N ILE A 8 -10.67 -7.73 -1.35
CA ILE A 8 -11.42 -6.48 -1.47
C ILE A 8 -12.38 -6.56 -2.67
N ALA A 9 -13.63 -6.15 -2.47
CA ALA A 9 -14.63 -6.12 -3.53
C ALA A 9 -14.52 -4.82 -4.32
N VAL A 10 -14.49 -4.91 -5.65
CA VAL A 10 -14.31 -3.78 -6.57
C VAL A 10 -15.45 -3.70 -7.58
N GLU A 11 -15.85 -2.50 -8.00
CA GLU A 11 -16.93 -2.30 -8.97
C GLU A 11 -16.56 -2.75 -10.38
N ASP A 12 -15.32 -2.48 -10.78
CA ASP A 12 -14.77 -2.79 -12.11
C ASP A 12 -13.43 -3.51 -11.95
N ILE A 13 -13.45 -4.81 -12.11
CA ILE A 13 -12.28 -5.67 -11.93
C ILE A 13 -11.14 -5.28 -12.87
N GLN A 14 -11.42 -4.87 -14.11
CA GLN A 14 -10.40 -4.52 -15.09
C GLN A 14 -9.77 -3.17 -14.77
N LYS A 15 -10.57 -2.19 -14.35
CA LYS A 15 -10.09 -0.88 -13.93
C LYS A 15 -9.20 -0.98 -12.69
N SER A 16 -9.64 -1.73 -11.69
CA SER A 16 -8.89 -1.89 -10.44
C SER A 16 -7.63 -2.72 -10.67
N ARG A 17 -7.70 -3.83 -11.44
CA ARG A 17 -6.53 -4.58 -11.87
C ARG A 17 -5.49 -3.70 -12.53
N LYS A 18 -5.90 -2.90 -13.54
CA LYS A 18 -4.99 -2.00 -14.24
C LYS A 18 -4.35 -0.98 -13.30
N PHE A 19 -5.09 -0.47 -12.33
CA PHE A 19 -4.54 0.43 -11.30
C PHE A 19 -3.44 -0.25 -10.49
N TYR A 20 -3.69 -1.45 -9.96
CA TYR A 20 -2.70 -2.18 -9.16
C TYR A 20 -1.46 -2.59 -9.97
N GLU A 21 -1.62 -3.05 -11.22
CA GLU A 21 -0.51 -3.40 -12.10
C GLU A 21 0.27 -2.17 -12.59
N ASP A 22 -0.40 -1.15 -13.14
CA ASP A 22 0.25 -0.05 -13.83
C ASP A 22 0.77 1.04 -12.87
N VAL A 23 0.04 1.29 -11.76
CA VAL A 23 0.38 2.35 -10.80
C VAL A 23 1.21 1.79 -9.66
N LEU A 24 0.72 0.76 -8.99
CA LEU A 24 1.35 0.18 -7.80
C LEU A 24 2.32 -0.96 -8.12
N LYS A 25 2.51 -1.31 -9.41
CA LYS A 25 3.46 -2.32 -9.90
C LYS A 25 3.27 -3.70 -9.27
N GLN A 26 2.02 -4.03 -8.91
CA GLN A 26 1.71 -5.32 -8.38
C GLN A 26 1.64 -6.37 -9.50
N GLU A 27 2.24 -7.53 -9.27
CA GLU A 27 2.23 -8.65 -10.21
C GLU A 27 1.04 -9.57 -9.90
N VAL A 28 0.29 -9.92 -10.94
CA VAL A 28 -0.77 -10.93 -10.83
C VAL A 28 -0.15 -12.29 -10.56
N GLU A 29 -0.64 -12.97 -9.55
CA GLU A 29 -0.30 -14.35 -9.21
C GLU A 29 -1.30 -15.34 -9.83
N MET A 30 -2.58 -15.06 -9.69
CA MET A 30 -3.67 -15.86 -10.29
C MET A 30 -4.78 -14.96 -10.81
N ASP A 31 -5.33 -15.31 -11.98
CA ASP A 31 -6.45 -14.64 -12.62
C ASP A 31 -7.58 -15.65 -12.90
N HIS A 32 -8.69 -15.48 -12.22
CA HIS A 32 -9.91 -16.26 -12.39
C HIS A 32 -11.04 -15.41 -13.00
N GLY A 33 -10.72 -14.34 -13.72
CA GLY A 33 -11.69 -13.43 -14.32
C GLY A 33 -12.33 -12.50 -13.28
N ALA A 34 -13.29 -13.00 -12.53
CA ALA A 34 -13.96 -12.22 -11.48
C ALA A 34 -13.12 -12.09 -10.18
N ASN A 35 -12.04 -12.83 -10.04
CA ASN A 35 -11.11 -12.77 -8.92
C ASN A 35 -9.67 -12.72 -9.44
N VAL A 36 -8.90 -11.75 -8.97
CA VAL A 36 -7.48 -11.59 -9.33
C VAL A 36 -6.68 -11.50 -8.04
N ALA A 37 -5.77 -12.45 -7.84
CA ALA A 37 -4.82 -12.45 -6.73
C ALA A 37 -3.46 -11.88 -7.16
N PHE A 38 -2.84 -11.12 -6.27
CA PHE A 38 -1.52 -10.50 -6.48
C PHE A 38 -0.46 -11.14 -5.59
N LYS A 39 0.78 -11.21 -6.08
CA LYS A 39 1.94 -11.73 -5.32
C LYS A 39 2.18 -10.97 -4.01
N GLY A 40 1.69 -9.74 -3.87
CA GLY A 40 1.71 -8.95 -2.64
C GLY A 40 0.83 -9.51 -1.51
N GLY A 41 0.13 -10.63 -1.74
CA GLY A 41 -0.65 -11.31 -0.71
C GLY A 41 -2.03 -10.67 -0.46
N PHE A 42 -2.66 -10.08 -1.47
CA PHE A 42 -4.05 -9.63 -1.47
C PHE A 42 -4.76 -10.00 -2.77
N ALA A 43 -6.08 -9.92 -2.78
CA ALA A 43 -6.88 -10.18 -3.97
C ALA A 43 -7.98 -9.13 -4.16
N ILE A 44 -8.34 -8.87 -5.43
CA ILE A 44 -9.54 -8.12 -5.80
C ILE A 44 -10.60 -9.06 -6.36
N HIS A 45 -11.87 -8.76 -6.13
CA HIS A 45 -12.99 -9.57 -6.57
C HIS A 45 -14.09 -8.67 -7.11
N ASP A 46 -14.63 -9.00 -8.30
CA ASP A 46 -15.80 -8.32 -8.83
C ASP A 46 -16.95 -8.36 -7.81
N ALA A 47 -17.49 -7.19 -7.47
CA ALA A 47 -18.47 -7.06 -6.39
C ALA A 47 -19.78 -7.78 -6.67
N ALA A 48 -20.26 -7.78 -7.93
CA ALA A 48 -21.48 -8.46 -8.28
C ALA A 48 -21.33 -9.98 -8.21
N HIS A 49 -20.20 -10.50 -8.68
CA HIS A 49 -19.87 -11.92 -8.54
C HIS A 49 -19.73 -12.31 -7.06
N TYR A 50 -19.00 -11.51 -6.27
CA TYR A 50 -18.82 -11.76 -4.82
C TYR A 50 -20.16 -11.73 -4.06
N GLN A 51 -21.03 -10.77 -4.39
CA GLN A 51 -22.42 -10.71 -3.85
C GLN A 51 -23.16 -12.02 -4.09
N GLY A 52 -23.05 -12.60 -5.30
CA GLY A 52 -23.67 -13.89 -5.63
C GLY A 52 -23.17 -15.04 -4.76
N LEU A 53 -21.88 -15.02 -4.35
CA LEU A 53 -21.31 -16.03 -3.46
C LEU A 53 -21.81 -15.91 -2.01
N LEU A 54 -22.12 -14.69 -1.56
CA LEU A 54 -22.68 -14.46 -0.21
C LEU A 54 -24.17 -14.78 -0.10
N GLY A 55 -24.87 -14.81 -1.23
CA GLY A 55 -26.32 -14.98 -1.31
C GLY A 55 -27.10 -13.68 -1.18
N GLU A 56 -28.36 -13.69 -1.65
CA GLU A 56 -29.22 -12.50 -1.73
C GLU A 56 -29.53 -11.85 -0.37
N SER A 57 -29.44 -12.61 0.72
CA SER A 57 -29.73 -12.13 2.07
C SER A 57 -28.65 -11.23 2.66
N TYR A 58 -27.49 -11.10 1.99
CA TYR A 58 -26.33 -10.34 2.47
C TYR A 58 -25.90 -9.28 1.44
N PRO A 59 -26.71 -8.20 1.22
CA PRO A 59 -26.37 -7.18 0.24
C PRO A 59 -25.05 -6.48 0.60
N ILE A 60 -24.17 -6.34 -0.39
CA ILE A 60 -22.93 -5.57 -0.26
C ILE A 60 -23.16 -4.20 -0.89
N ASP A 61 -23.03 -3.15 -0.12
CA ASP A 61 -22.88 -1.80 -0.68
C ASP A 61 -21.41 -1.37 -0.63
N ILE A 62 -20.69 -1.62 -1.71
CA ILE A 62 -19.27 -1.25 -1.84
C ILE A 62 -19.07 0.27 -1.88
N ARG A 63 -20.16 1.05 -2.11
CA ARG A 63 -20.11 2.51 -2.05
C ARG A 63 -20.09 3.04 -0.62
N VAL A 64 -20.43 2.20 0.36
CA VAL A 64 -20.29 2.54 1.79
C VAL A 64 -18.82 2.49 2.15
N LYS A 65 -18.12 3.58 1.94
CA LYS A 65 -16.69 3.75 2.25
C LYS A 65 -16.50 3.80 3.76
N LYS A 66 -16.12 2.66 4.32
CA LYS A 66 -15.65 2.57 5.69
C LYS A 66 -14.13 2.57 5.63
N ASN A 67 -13.48 3.68 5.95
CA ASN A 67 -12.00 3.80 5.99
C ASN A 67 -11.38 2.98 7.14
N PHE A 68 -11.77 1.69 7.26
CA PHE A 68 -11.28 0.77 8.30
C PHE A 68 -10.18 -0.15 7.79
N LEU A 69 -9.94 -0.15 6.49
CA LEU A 69 -8.91 -0.94 5.82
C LEU A 69 -8.02 0.00 5.03
N GLU A 70 -6.72 -0.16 5.18
CA GLU A 70 -5.77 0.37 4.23
C GLU A 70 -4.85 -0.74 3.73
N LEU A 71 -4.43 -0.63 2.48
CA LEU A 71 -3.38 -1.46 1.91
C LEU A 71 -2.08 -0.66 1.96
N TYR A 72 -1.09 -1.21 2.65
CA TYR A 72 0.24 -0.61 2.80
C TYR A 72 1.21 -1.16 1.76
N PHE A 73 1.90 -0.25 1.09
CA PHE A 73 2.97 -0.53 0.13
C PHE A 73 4.20 0.29 0.47
N GLU A 74 5.35 -0.12 -0.06
CA GLU A 74 6.60 0.60 0.09
C GLU A 74 7.17 1.04 -1.26
N SER A 75 7.81 2.21 -1.27
CA SER A 75 8.52 2.75 -2.42
C SER A 75 9.67 3.64 -1.99
N GLU A 76 10.84 3.45 -2.59
CA GLU A 76 11.98 4.35 -2.41
C GLU A 76 11.81 5.68 -3.17
N ASP A 77 10.92 5.73 -4.17
CA ASP A 77 10.67 6.93 -4.99
C ASP A 77 9.20 7.40 -4.87
N LEU A 78 8.89 7.97 -3.71
CA LEU A 78 7.56 8.52 -3.45
C LEU A 78 7.24 9.72 -4.35
N ASN A 79 8.24 10.52 -4.73
CA ASN A 79 8.03 11.71 -5.57
C ASN A 79 7.52 11.31 -6.95
N ARG A 80 8.19 10.35 -7.60
CA ARG A 80 7.77 9.84 -8.92
C ARG A 80 6.38 9.20 -8.87
N LEU A 81 6.09 8.47 -7.79
CA LEU A 81 4.75 7.91 -7.62
C LEU A 81 3.70 9.00 -7.45
N GLN A 82 3.97 10.04 -6.65
CA GLN A 82 3.06 11.17 -6.46
C GLN A 82 2.78 11.90 -7.78
N GLU A 83 3.82 12.17 -8.59
CA GLU A 83 3.66 12.78 -9.93
C GLU A 83 2.76 11.92 -10.82
N LYS A 84 2.95 10.60 -10.80
CA LYS A 84 2.11 9.67 -11.57
C LYS A 84 0.66 9.70 -11.09
N LEU A 85 0.42 9.69 -9.78
CA LEU A 85 -0.92 9.78 -9.19
C LEU A 85 -1.61 11.11 -9.52
N ASP A 86 -0.85 12.22 -9.53
CA ASP A 86 -1.34 13.53 -9.96
C ASP A 86 -1.75 13.52 -11.44
N SER A 87 -0.97 12.89 -12.32
CA SER A 87 -1.24 12.82 -13.75
C SER A 87 -2.55 12.08 -14.10
N ILE A 88 -3.03 11.21 -13.21
CA ILE A 88 -4.29 10.47 -13.36
C ILE A 88 -5.41 11.00 -12.44
N ASN A 89 -5.22 12.20 -11.87
CA ASN A 89 -6.17 12.86 -10.97
C ASN A 89 -6.61 12.00 -9.77
N THR A 90 -5.69 11.27 -9.16
CA THR A 90 -5.97 10.48 -7.96
C THR A 90 -6.38 11.37 -6.80
N LYS A 91 -7.39 10.95 -6.04
CA LYS A 91 -7.83 11.64 -4.84
C LYS A 91 -6.93 11.29 -3.66
N PHE A 92 -6.15 12.25 -3.18
CA PHE A 92 -5.34 12.10 -1.97
C PHE A 92 -6.14 12.36 -0.69
N LEU A 93 -5.81 11.61 0.37
CA LEU A 93 -6.09 11.98 1.75
C LEU A 93 -5.06 13.02 2.19
N HIS A 94 -3.77 12.71 1.96
CA HIS A 94 -2.65 13.64 2.09
C HIS A 94 -1.52 13.24 1.15
N ARG A 95 -0.76 14.24 0.70
CA ARG A 95 0.46 14.07 -0.09
C ARG A 95 1.61 13.60 0.80
N ILE A 96 2.80 13.46 0.23
CA ILE A 96 4.00 13.05 0.98
C ILE A 96 4.16 13.96 2.20
N GLN A 97 4.23 13.33 3.37
CA GLN A 97 4.53 13.98 4.65
C GLN A 97 5.37 13.05 5.52
N GLU A 98 6.24 13.62 6.33
CA GLU A 98 7.06 12.88 7.28
C GLU A 98 6.25 12.59 8.55
N GLN A 99 6.31 11.34 8.99
CA GLN A 99 5.69 10.88 10.23
C GLN A 99 6.62 11.18 11.43
N PRO A 100 6.11 11.15 12.66
CA PRO A 100 6.92 11.40 13.86
C PRO A 100 8.17 10.51 14.00
N TRP A 101 8.16 9.34 13.40
CA TRP A 101 9.30 8.41 13.33
C TRP A 101 10.18 8.59 12.09
N GLY A 102 10.01 9.69 11.37
CA GLY A 102 10.84 10.08 10.24
C GLY A 102 10.53 9.40 8.91
N GLN A 103 9.66 8.41 8.86
CA GLN A 103 9.23 7.80 7.61
C GLN A 103 8.36 8.78 6.81
N ARG A 104 8.66 9.00 5.54
CA ARG A 104 7.77 9.75 4.66
C ARG A 104 6.74 8.82 4.07
N VAL A 105 5.48 9.23 4.09
CA VAL A 105 4.33 8.47 3.59
C VAL A 105 3.37 9.39 2.84
N MET A 106 2.55 8.81 1.97
CA MET A 106 1.37 9.45 1.39
C MET A 106 0.18 8.49 1.43
N ARG A 107 -1.03 9.06 1.53
CA ARG A 107 -2.28 8.28 1.49
C ARG A 107 -3.21 8.81 0.42
N PHE A 108 -3.81 7.91 -0.34
CA PHE A 108 -4.74 8.20 -1.41
C PHE A 108 -5.78 7.09 -1.55
N TYR A 109 -6.79 7.34 -2.38
CA TYR A 109 -7.81 6.34 -2.68
C TYR A 109 -7.48 5.59 -3.97
N ASP A 110 -7.71 4.28 -3.96
CA ASP A 110 -7.79 3.50 -5.18
C ASP A 110 -9.08 3.84 -5.97
N PRO A 111 -9.32 3.25 -7.17
CA PRO A 111 -10.50 3.53 -7.98
C PRO A 111 -11.84 3.24 -7.30
N ASP A 112 -11.87 2.34 -6.32
CA ASP A 112 -13.06 1.93 -5.57
C ASP A 112 -13.17 2.63 -4.21
N GLY A 113 -12.15 3.41 -3.84
CA GLY A 113 -12.10 4.23 -2.63
C GLY A 113 -11.57 3.52 -1.40
N TYR A 114 -10.81 2.45 -1.58
CA TYR A 114 -9.99 1.90 -0.52
C TYR A 114 -8.78 2.81 -0.25
N ILE A 115 -8.37 2.89 1.00
CA ILE A 115 -7.18 3.66 1.37
C ILE A 115 -5.94 2.87 0.98
N ILE A 116 -5.06 3.52 0.24
CA ILE A 116 -3.71 3.07 -0.06
C ILE A 116 -2.74 3.96 0.71
N GLU A 117 -1.88 3.37 1.53
CA GLU A 117 -0.70 4.02 2.06
C GLU A 117 0.53 3.55 1.30
N VAL A 118 1.38 4.49 0.90
CA VAL A 118 2.72 4.17 0.41
C VAL A 118 3.73 4.94 1.23
N GLY A 119 4.64 4.19 1.87
CA GLY A 119 5.71 4.71 2.71
C GLY A 119 7.09 4.39 2.16
N GLU A 120 8.12 5.07 2.69
CA GLU A 120 9.51 4.68 2.49
C GLU A 120 9.76 3.33 3.19
N PRO A 121 10.54 2.39 2.58
CA PRO A 121 11.07 1.24 3.32
C PRO A 121 11.85 1.71 4.55
N LEU A 122 11.76 0.99 5.67
CA LEU A 122 12.43 1.42 6.91
C LEU A 122 13.95 1.45 6.76
N GLU A 123 14.51 0.55 5.97
CA GLU A 123 15.94 0.55 5.62
C GLU A 123 16.33 1.82 4.85
N PHE A 124 15.44 2.31 3.99
CA PHE A 124 15.66 3.58 3.26
C PHE A 124 15.67 4.77 4.23
N VAL A 125 14.76 4.79 5.21
CA VAL A 125 14.72 5.83 6.26
C VAL A 125 16.03 5.85 7.05
N VAL A 126 16.53 4.66 7.46
CA VAL A 126 17.82 4.52 8.17
C VAL A 126 18.96 5.10 7.35
N ARG A 127 19.09 4.69 6.07
CA ARG A 127 20.14 5.19 5.19
C ARG A 127 20.04 6.68 4.94
N ARG A 128 18.84 7.22 4.81
CA ARG A 128 18.60 8.66 4.63
C ARG A 128 19.08 9.45 5.84
N PHE A 129 18.71 9.06 7.05
CA PHE A 129 19.17 9.73 8.27
C PHE A 129 20.71 9.66 8.45
N ALA A 130 21.31 8.51 8.13
CA ALA A 130 22.77 8.39 8.17
C ALA A 130 23.46 9.31 7.14
N GLN A 131 22.88 9.47 5.93
CA GLN A 131 23.37 10.42 4.93
C GLN A 131 23.20 11.90 5.36
N GLU A 132 22.21 12.19 6.19
CA GLU A 132 22.02 13.49 6.83
C GLU A 132 23.00 13.76 7.97
N GLY A 133 23.82 12.76 8.34
CA GLY A 133 24.91 12.88 9.33
C GLY A 133 24.56 12.44 10.74
N PHE A 134 23.42 11.78 10.94
CA PHE A 134 23.05 11.23 12.26
C PHE A 134 23.84 9.94 12.57
N SER A 135 24.24 9.77 13.85
CA SER A 135 24.86 8.53 14.32
C SER A 135 23.82 7.39 14.37
N PRO A 136 24.26 6.11 14.41
CA PRO A 136 23.33 4.98 14.52
C PRO A 136 22.38 5.10 15.71
N GLU A 137 22.86 5.59 16.87
CA GLU A 137 22.06 5.81 18.07
C GLU A 137 21.02 6.91 17.86
N GLU A 138 21.41 8.01 17.21
CA GLU A 138 20.50 9.11 16.87
C GLU A 138 19.44 8.65 15.85
N VAL A 139 19.83 7.85 14.85
CA VAL A 139 18.89 7.23 13.89
C VAL A 139 17.88 6.34 14.61
N SER A 140 18.36 5.46 15.50
CA SER A 140 17.50 4.58 16.31
C SER A 140 16.48 5.39 17.12
N GLN A 141 16.93 6.46 17.79
CA GLN A 141 16.06 7.33 18.57
C GLN A 141 15.01 8.05 17.71
N LYS A 142 15.43 8.63 16.56
CA LYS A 142 14.55 9.39 15.65
C LYS A 142 13.54 8.48 14.97
N SER A 143 13.96 7.31 14.53
CA SER A 143 13.10 6.37 13.78
C SER A 143 12.27 5.45 14.68
N SER A 144 12.57 5.41 15.98
CA SER A 144 11.99 4.43 16.93
C SER A 144 12.29 2.97 16.56
N LEU A 145 13.34 2.74 15.76
CA LEU A 145 13.79 1.41 15.36
C LEU A 145 14.85 0.88 16.35
N PRO A 146 14.93 -0.43 16.58
CA PRO A 146 15.99 -1.02 17.40
C PRO A 146 17.39 -0.67 16.86
N LEU A 147 18.33 -0.36 17.74
CA LEU A 147 19.70 -0.02 17.33
C LEU A 147 20.35 -1.15 16.51
N GLU A 148 20.16 -2.41 16.92
CA GLU A 148 20.65 -3.58 16.19
C GLU A 148 20.14 -3.63 14.72
N PHE A 149 18.88 -3.24 14.48
CA PHE A 149 18.32 -3.12 13.13
C PHE A 149 19.04 -2.03 12.34
N VAL A 150 19.22 -0.85 12.96
CA VAL A 150 19.91 0.29 12.32
C VAL A 150 21.34 -0.08 11.93
N GLU A 151 22.10 -0.67 12.85
CA GLU A 151 23.47 -1.13 12.60
C GLU A 151 23.50 -2.16 11.47
N THR A 152 22.61 -3.14 11.50
CA THR A 152 22.49 -4.17 10.45
C THR A 152 22.27 -3.54 9.07
N VAL A 153 21.39 -2.54 8.98
CA VAL A 153 21.09 -1.85 7.70
C VAL A 153 22.29 -1.03 7.21
N LEU A 154 23.04 -0.40 8.11
CA LEU A 154 24.20 0.42 7.76
C LEU A 154 25.44 -0.41 7.40
N ASP A 155 25.57 -1.63 7.93
CA ASP A 155 26.65 -2.57 7.61
C ASP A 155 26.45 -3.27 6.26
N GLN A 156 25.24 -3.32 5.75
CA GLN A 156 24.91 -3.84 4.41
C GLN A 156 25.27 -2.82 3.33
N LYS A 157 26.45 -3.02 2.68
CA LYS A 157 26.95 -2.19 1.56
C LYS A 157 26.28 -2.56 0.24
#